data_45f72714361a98135f99515881b02a20
#
_entry.id   45f72714361a98135f99515881b02a20
#
_cell.length_a   1.000
_cell.length_b   1.000
_cell.length_c   1.000
_cell.angle_alpha   90.00
_cell.angle_beta   90.00
_cell.angle_gamma   90.00
#
_symmetry.space_group_name_H-M   'P 1'
#
loop_
_entity.id
_entity.type
_entity.pdbx_description
1 polymer ?
#
loop_
_entity_poly.entity_id
_entity_poly.type
_entity_poly.pdbx_seq_one_letter_code
_entity_poly.pdbx_strand_id
1 'polypeptide(L)'
;MVLWTISSLLLVAFNVLAWLVTIPTRRWPRRVMLAFLVMLLLVTWLVPVGDKRSDTAAVQVSLDHSYGLVSWEFDNFFDKWRHRVWTALPWTPTSEADRRRALDRYVVLVDELRIAKDLLSEVSSENGSDQGNVSNAQLAVDRLIAERDGLRDGVEEFLEQAVADAIRSAEVDLVGSFVWPPVDFRIDSPPKLLVTSPRDVIRRDEDVLIDPEISIDDIEKIENELAEVANISAVVLQTGGLASYPNVIPTADLERLLDVAAHEWLHAYLVFNPFGRAYFDGGDIRVMNETLADIFGQEVGLRVYSEITGEPYVAPVRPETAMRNTESKNPDGPDGSDSDEETGADDFDFNRFMAETRARTDELLEEGLMDEAESYMESRRIELLDHGHTIRKINQAYFAFHNTYAESPSSTSPIARYLWDLRDQVDTVGELVKLLRRLGTYKEFELLLVERGIELEITE
;
A
#
# COMPACT_ATOMS: atom_id res chain seq x y z
N MET A 1 2.05 -4.82 18.21
CA MET A 1 1.30 -4.71 19.49
C MET A 1 0.18 -3.66 19.42
N VAL A 2 0.40 -2.47 18.85
CA VAL A 2 -0.63 -1.42 18.69
C VAL A 2 -1.79 -1.85 17.79
N LEU A 3 -1.53 -2.46 16.65
CA LEU A 3 -2.56 -3.00 15.74
C LEU A 3 -3.38 -4.14 16.37
N TRP A 4 -2.80 -4.94 17.26
CA TRP A 4 -3.52 -5.96 18.02
C TRP A 4 -4.55 -5.35 18.97
N THR A 5 -4.22 -4.20 19.56
CA THR A 5 -5.15 -3.46 20.42
C THR A 5 -6.26 -2.78 19.62
N ILE A 6 -5.97 -2.25 18.42
CA ILE A 6 -6.97 -1.67 17.51
C ILE A 6 -7.92 -2.75 16.98
N SER A 7 -7.41 -3.91 16.55
CA SER A 7 -8.23 -5.05 16.12
C SER A 7 -9.13 -5.57 17.25
N SER A 8 -8.60 -5.62 18.47
CA SER A 8 -9.38 -6.03 19.64
C SER A 8 -10.47 -5.02 19.99
N LEU A 9 -10.23 -3.72 19.74
CA LEU A 9 -11.21 -2.66 19.96
C LEU A 9 -12.31 -2.65 18.92
N LEU A 10 -11.97 -2.82 17.64
CA LEU A 10 -12.95 -2.96 16.56
C LEU A 10 -13.82 -4.21 16.81
N LEU A 11 -13.24 -5.30 17.29
CA LEU A 11 -13.98 -6.50 17.71
C LEU A 11 -14.93 -6.24 18.90
N VAL A 12 -14.47 -5.49 19.90
CA VAL A 12 -15.30 -5.10 21.06
C VAL A 12 -16.39 -4.12 20.62
N ALA A 13 -16.07 -3.11 19.83
CA ALA A 13 -17.03 -2.15 19.28
C ALA A 13 -18.07 -2.87 18.40
N PHE A 14 -17.65 -3.83 17.57
CA PHE A 14 -18.55 -4.65 16.75
C PHE A 14 -19.47 -5.54 17.61
N ASN A 15 -18.93 -6.24 18.61
CA ASN A 15 -19.75 -7.05 19.49
C ASN A 15 -20.75 -6.19 20.29
N VAL A 16 -20.37 -4.99 20.68
CA VAL A 16 -21.26 -4.02 21.33
C VAL A 16 -22.33 -3.52 20.35
N LEU A 17 -21.97 -3.24 19.09
CA LEU A 17 -22.90 -2.83 18.05
C LEU A 17 -23.87 -3.96 17.67
N ALA A 18 -23.36 -5.18 17.47
CA ALA A 18 -24.17 -6.38 17.22
C ALA A 18 -25.14 -6.67 18.38
N TRP A 19 -24.66 -6.51 19.61
CA TRP A 19 -25.48 -6.64 20.81
C TRP A 19 -26.55 -5.54 20.91
N LEU A 20 -26.26 -4.31 20.47
CA LEU A 20 -27.21 -3.19 20.42
C LEU A 20 -28.32 -3.42 19.38
N VAL A 21 -28.00 -4.01 18.23
CA VAL A 21 -28.96 -4.29 17.15
C VAL A 21 -29.91 -5.44 17.49
N THR A 22 -29.49 -6.38 18.34
CA THR A 22 -30.27 -7.59 18.68
C THR A 22 -31.25 -7.43 19.84
N ILE A 23 -31.39 -6.24 20.46
CA ILE A 23 -32.17 -6.03 21.67
C ILE A 23 -33.48 -5.26 21.44
N PRO A 24 -34.61 -5.68 22.06
CA PRO A 24 -35.90 -5.01 21.93
C PRO A 24 -35.88 -3.56 22.44
N THR A 25 -36.50 -2.68 21.68
CA THR A 25 -36.41 -1.22 21.62
C THR A 25 -36.67 -0.38 22.88
N ARG A 26 -37.16 -0.95 23.96
CA ARG A 26 -37.68 -0.17 25.14
C ARG A 26 -36.58 0.41 26.06
N ARG A 27 -35.30 -0.05 25.95
CA ARG A 27 -34.18 0.45 26.79
C ARG A 27 -33.00 0.96 25.98
N TRP A 28 -33.25 1.22 24.73
CA TRP A 28 -32.22 1.57 23.70
C TRP A 28 -31.39 2.80 24.04
N PRO A 29 -31.96 3.97 24.42
CA PRO A 29 -31.13 5.17 24.58
C PRO A 29 -30.11 5.09 25.72
N ARG A 30 -30.42 4.42 26.82
CA ARG A 30 -29.50 4.26 27.96
C ARG A 30 -28.35 3.30 27.66
N ARG A 31 -28.58 2.29 26.84
CA ARG A 31 -27.57 1.28 26.46
C ARG A 31 -26.68 1.76 25.35
N VAL A 32 -27.21 2.52 24.40
CA VAL A 32 -26.41 3.24 23.39
C VAL A 32 -25.48 4.25 24.07
N MET A 33 -25.98 5.00 25.02
CA MET A 33 -25.16 5.94 25.79
C MET A 33 -24.10 5.22 26.64
N LEU A 34 -24.42 4.07 27.24
CA LEU A 34 -23.46 3.29 28.01
C LEU A 34 -22.38 2.68 27.11
N ALA A 35 -22.77 2.15 25.95
CA ALA A 35 -21.82 1.61 24.97
C ALA A 35 -20.91 2.70 24.41
N PHE A 36 -21.44 3.89 24.11
CA PHE A 36 -20.68 5.05 23.69
C PHE A 36 -19.71 5.52 24.79
N LEU A 37 -20.14 5.56 26.05
CA LEU A 37 -19.30 5.87 27.20
C LEU A 37 -18.20 4.83 27.44
N VAL A 38 -18.50 3.53 27.29
CA VAL A 38 -17.51 2.45 27.38
C VAL A 38 -16.51 2.53 26.23
N MET A 39 -16.99 2.82 25.02
CA MET A 39 -16.14 3.05 23.86
C MET A 39 -15.24 4.27 24.07
N LEU A 40 -15.77 5.39 24.57
CA LEU A 40 -15.01 6.60 24.87
C LEU A 40 -13.96 6.35 25.96
N LEU A 41 -14.29 5.60 27.02
CA LEU A 41 -13.36 5.20 28.07
C LEU A 41 -12.28 4.25 27.57
N LEU A 42 -12.61 3.30 26.68
CA LEU A 42 -11.64 2.42 26.03
C LEU A 42 -10.70 3.21 25.13
N VAL A 43 -11.22 4.16 24.38
CA VAL A 43 -10.42 5.06 23.53
C VAL A 43 -9.50 5.93 24.37
N THR A 44 -9.98 6.57 25.44
CA THR A 44 -9.14 7.39 26.33
C THR A 44 -8.11 6.57 27.11
N TRP A 45 -8.36 5.27 27.30
CA TRP A 45 -7.41 4.36 27.96
C TRP A 45 -6.35 3.82 27.00
N LEU A 46 -6.62 3.79 25.69
CA LEU A 46 -5.76 3.25 24.65
C LEU A 46 -4.89 4.29 23.95
N VAL A 47 -5.35 5.54 23.90
CA VAL A 47 -4.54 6.66 23.37
C VAL A 47 -3.16 6.73 24.03
N PRO A 48 -2.99 6.54 25.37
CA PRO A 48 -1.65 6.49 25.97
C PRO A 48 -0.84 5.23 25.66
N VAL A 49 -1.51 4.11 25.25
CA VAL A 49 -0.83 2.83 24.98
C VAL A 49 -0.27 2.80 23.55
N GLY A 50 -0.88 3.54 22.62
CA GLY A 50 -0.34 3.75 21.28
C GLY A 50 0.95 4.55 21.25
N ASP A 51 1.22 5.31 22.31
CA ASP A 51 2.37 6.20 22.47
C ASP A 51 3.51 5.61 23.31
N LYS A 52 3.50 4.31 23.63
CA LYS A 52 4.70 3.62 24.11
C LYS A 52 5.67 3.48 22.95
N ARG A 53 6.42 4.56 22.72
CA ARG A 53 7.54 4.61 21.79
C ARG A 53 8.51 3.50 22.15
N SER A 54 8.87 2.67 21.18
CA SER A 54 10.06 1.85 21.31
C SER A 54 11.23 2.83 21.43
N ASP A 55 12.14 2.61 22.37
CA ASP A 55 13.34 3.44 22.52
C ASP A 55 14.39 3.13 21.44
N THR A 56 13.97 2.83 20.22
CA THR A 56 14.85 2.53 19.12
C THR A 56 15.43 3.78 18.49
N ALA A 57 16.60 3.65 17.86
CA ALA A 57 17.26 4.77 17.19
C ALA A 57 16.36 5.38 16.10
N ALA A 58 15.67 4.53 15.31
CA ALA A 58 14.78 4.99 14.25
C ALA A 58 13.64 5.88 14.78
N VAL A 59 13.00 5.46 15.87
CA VAL A 59 11.94 6.24 16.52
C VAL A 59 12.49 7.53 17.13
N GLN A 60 13.66 7.50 17.79
CA GLN A 60 14.23 8.68 18.43
C GLN A 60 14.62 9.76 17.42
N VAL A 61 15.28 9.37 16.32
CA VAL A 61 15.75 10.31 15.29
C VAL A 61 14.58 10.90 14.50
N SER A 62 13.49 10.15 14.32
CA SER A 62 12.32 10.59 13.56
C SER A 62 11.20 11.24 14.39
N LEU A 63 11.42 11.47 15.69
CA LEU A 63 10.40 11.94 16.64
C LEU A 63 9.66 13.19 16.18
N ASP A 64 10.38 14.19 15.70
CA ASP A 64 9.84 15.50 15.32
C ASP A 64 8.99 15.41 14.03
N HIS A 65 9.13 14.32 13.27
CA HIS A 65 8.41 14.06 12.03
C HIS A 65 7.51 12.82 12.12
N SER A 66 7.21 12.33 13.33
CA SER A 66 6.40 11.15 13.54
C SER A 66 4.94 11.38 13.15
N TYR A 67 4.36 10.44 12.39
CA TYR A 67 2.96 10.52 11.98
C TYR A 67 2.02 10.04 13.08
N GLY A 68 1.04 10.88 13.42
CA GLY A 68 0.02 10.58 14.41
C GLY A 68 -1.13 9.74 13.84
N LEU A 69 -0.90 8.44 13.59
CA LEU A 69 -1.88 7.54 12.98
C LEU A 69 -3.24 7.56 13.69
N VAL A 70 -3.23 7.51 15.02
CA VAL A 70 -4.47 7.42 15.82
C VAL A 70 -5.31 8.69 15.69
N SER A 71 -4.69 9.87 15.75
CA SER A 71 -5.41 11.15 15.58
C SER A 71 -5.99 11.26 14.16
N TRP A 72 -5.22 10.90 13.14
CA TRP A 72 -5.67 10.92 11.75
C TRP A 72 -6.86 9.99 11.50
N GLU A 73 -6.84 8.76 12.05
CA GLU A 73 -7.95 7.81 11.93
C GLU A 73 -9.24 8.34 12.56
N PHE A 74 -9.14 8.95 13.74
CA PHE A 74 -10.30 9.52 14.42
C PHE A 74 -10.93 10.67 13.62
N ASP A 75 -10.11 11.61 13.15
CA ASP A 75 -10.59 12.78 12.44
C ASP A 75 -11.30 12.36 11.13
N ASN A 76 -10.71 11.45 10.35
CA ASN A 76 -11.31 10.97 9.12
C ASN A 76 -12.59 10.15 9.33
N PHE A 77 -12.61 9.28 10.35
CA PHE A 77 -13.79 8.49 10.66
C PHE A 77 -15.01 9.38 10.97
N PHE A 78 -14.84 10.41 11.78
CA PHE A 78 -15.97 11.31 12.14
C PHE A 78 -16.41 12.16 10.96
N ASP A 79 -15.51 12.63 10.12
CA ASP A 79 -15.84 13.43 8.94
C ASP A 79 -16.66 12.62 7.93
N LYS A 80 -16.25 11.40 7.62
CA LYS A 80 -17.02 10.51 6.73
C LYS A 80 -18.39 10.14 7.27
N TRP A 81 -18.49 9.84 8.56
CA TRP A 81 -19.79 9.56 9.17
C TRP A 81 -20.74 10.75 9.08
N ARG A 82 -20.24 11.95 9.26
CA ARG A 82 -21.02 13.19 9.07
C ARG A 82 -21.53 13.31 7.63
N HIS A 83 -20.67 13.06 6.64
CA HIS A 83 -21.03 13.08 5.22
C HIS A 83 -22.10 12.01 4.90
N ARG A 84 -21.91 10.77 5.31
CA ARG A 84 -22.85 9.67 5.09
C ARG A 84 -24.24 9.94 5.71
N VAL A 85 -24.28 10.48 6.92
CA VAL A 85 -25.55 10.86 7.55
C VAL A 85 -26.23 11.98 6.74
N TRP A 86 -25.47 12.92 6.21
CA TRP A 86 -26.00 14.01 5.41
C TRP A 86 -26.52 13.52 4.06
N THR A 87 -25.80 12.68 3.34
CA THR A 87 -26.19 12.14 2.02
C THR A 87 -27.34 11.12 2.10
N ALA A 88 -27.49 10.43 3.24
CA ALA A 88 -28.63 9.53 3.48
C ALA A 88 -29.98 10.27 3.63
N LEU A 89 -29.99 11.61 3.68
CA LEU A 89 -31.20 12.37 3.79
C LEU A 89 -31.92 12.49 2.43
N PRO A 90 -33.26 12.36 2.36
CA PRO A 90 -33.99 12.22 1.10
C PRO A 90 -33.99 13.48 0.18
N TRP A 91 -33.39 14.58 0.59
CA TRP A 91 -33.26 15.80 -0.18
C TRP A 91 -31.91 16.02 -0.85
N THR A 92 -31.00 15.04 -0.80
CA THR A 92 -29.68 15.09 -1.46
C THR A 92 -29.52 13.98 -2.54
N PRO A 93 -30.47 13.80 -3.49
CA PRO A 93 -30.29 12.79 -4.52
C PRO A 93 -29.22 13.24 -5.53
N THR A 94 -28.07 12.58 -5.54
CA THR A 94 -27.06 12.76 -6.56
C THR A 94 -27.27 11.68 -7.63
N SER A 95 -27.44 12.07 -8.90
CA SER A 95 -27.61 11.09 -9.97
C SER A 95 -26.28 10.38 -10.23
N GLU A 96 -26.34 9.17 -10.79
CA GLU A 96 -25.12 8.44 -11.20
C GLU A 96 -24.29 9.27 -12.21
N ALA A 97 -24.94 9.97 -13.12
CA ALA A 97 -24.27 10.85 -14.07
C ALA A 97 -23.56 12.04 -13.38
N ASP A 98 -24.08 12.54 -12.28
CA ASP A 98 -23.42 13.59 -11.49
C ASP A 98 -22.19 13.04 -10.78
N ARG A 99 -22.26 11.83 -10.23
CA ARG A 99 -21.12 11.16 -9.58
C ARG A 99 -19.99 10.87 -10.57
N ARG A 100 -20.32 10.40 -11.78
CA ARG A 100 -19.31 10.19 -12.83
C ARG A 100 -18.64 11.51 -13.23
N ARG A 101 -19.39 12.58 -13.42
CA ARG A 101 -18.83 13.92 -13.72
C ARG A 101 -17.93 14.41 -12.58
N ALA A 102 -18.30 14.16 -11.33
CA ALA A 102 -17.47 14.51 -10.19
C ALA A 102 -16.15 13.72 -10.18
N LEU A 103 -16.20 12.42 -10.52
CA LEU A 103 -15.01 11.59 -10.66
C LEU A 103 -14.09 12.09 -11.80
N ASP A 104 -14.66 12.34 -12.99
CA ASP A 104 -13.89 12.85 -14.13
C ASP A 104 -13.21 14.18 -13.78
N ARG A 105 -13.93 15.09 -13.12
CA ARG A 105 -13.37 16.37 -12.67
C ARG A 105 -12.29 16.17 -11.59
N TYR A 106 -12.49 15.24 -10.65
CA TYR A 106 -11.54 14.94 -9.60
C TYR A 106 -10.20 14.45 -10.18
N VAL A 107 -10.24 13.52 -11.13
CA VAL A 107 -9.04 12.99 -11.81
C VAL A 107 -8.26 14.14 -12.49
N VAL A 108 -8.96 15.02 -13.22
CA VAL A 108 -8.33 16.19 -13.85
C VAL A 108 -7.73 17.14 -12.81
N LEU A 109 -8.44 17.38 -11.69
CA LEU A 109 -7.93 18.26 -10.62
C LEU A 109 -6.66 17.75 -9.95
N VAL A 110 -6.51 16.43 -9.81
CA VAL A 110 -5.28 15.84 -9.25
C VAL A 110 -4.08 16.17 -10.15
N ASP A 111 -4.24 16.07 -11.48
CA ASP A 111 -3.15 16.41 -12.41
C ASP A 111 -2.89 17.92 -12.48
N GLU A 112 -3.96 18.74 -12.54
CA GLU A 112 -3.85 20.21 -12.49
C GLU A 112 -3.12 20.65 -11.19
N LEU A 113 -3.42 20.02 -10.06
CA LEU A 113 -2.79 20.34 -8.78
C LEU A 113 -1.30 19.96 -8.76
N ARG A 114 -0.93 18.83 -9.35
CA ARG A 114 0.47 18.43 -9.50
C ARG A 114 1.24 19.50 -10.28
N ILE A 115 0.73 19.87 -11.46
CA ILE A 115 1.34 20.90 -12.32
C ILE A 115 1.44 22.26 -11.60
N ALA A 116 0.39 22.65 -10.85
CA ALA A 116 0.41 23.91 -10.11
C ALA A 116 1.41 23.91 -8.95
N LYS A 117 1.61 22.77 -8.26
CA LYS A 117 2.63 22.62 -7.22
C LYS A 117 4.05 22.65 -7.80
N ASP A 118 4.27 22.01 -8.94
CA ASP A 118 5.56 22.06 -9.65
C ASP A 118 5.91 23.51 -10.04
N LEU A 119 4.95 24.24 -10.61
CA LEU A 119 5.12 25.66 -10.95
C LEU A 119 5.39 26.53 -9.71
N LEU A 120 4.68 26.29 -8.60
CA LEU A 120 4.92 27.01 -7.34
C LEU A 120 6.34 26.75 -6.83
N SER A 121 6.81 25.51 -6.89
CA SER A 121 8.18 25.14 -6.51
C SER A 121 9.23 25.85 -7.39
N GLU A 122 9.02 25.88 -8.73
CA GLU A 122 9.89 26.55 -9.67
C GLU A 122 9.99 28.05 -9.37
N VAL A 123 8.83 28.74 -9.29
CA VAL A 123 8.78 30.18 -9.00
C VAL A 123 9.33 30.51 -7.63
N SER A 124 9.20 29.62 -6.63
CA SER A 124 9.74 29.85 -5.28
C SER A 124 11.26 29.66 -5.21
N SER A 125 11.84 28.84 -6.07
CA SER A 125 13.29 28.54 -6.12
C SER A 125 14.11 29.56 -6.90
N GLU A 126 13.47 30.38 -7.74
CA GLU A 126 14.17 31.41 -8.51
C GLU A 126 14.69 32.55 -7.60
N ASN A 127 16.02 32.77 -7.60
CA ASN A 127 16.66 33.86 -6.87
C ASN A 127 16.18 35.22 -7.40
N GLY A 128 15.37 35.93 -6.58
CA GLY A 128 14.81 37.23 -6.93
C GLY A 128 13.36 37.17 -7.44
N SER A 129 12.65 36.07 -7.22
CA SER A 129 11.23 35.93 -7.54
C SER A 129 10.39 37.10 -7.00
N ASP A 130 9.56 37.64 -7.87
CA ASP A 130 8.56 38.64 -7.44
C ASP A 130 7.58 37.97 -6.46
N GLN A 131 7.51 38.48 -5.23
CA GLN A 131 6.57 37.99 -4.19
C GLN A 131 5.14 37.92 -4.71
N GLY A 132 4.76 38.78 -5.68
CA GLY A 132 3.46 38.75 -6.32
C GLY A 132 3.23 37.45 -7.13
N ASN A 133 4.26 36.96 -7.84
CA ASN A 133 4.18 35.72 -8.60
C ASN A 133 4.03 34.49 -7.71
N VAL A 134 4.83 34.39 -6.64
CA VAL A 134 4.73 33.33 -5.64
C VAL A 134 3.35 33.30 -4.98
N SER A 135 2.84 34.47 -4.58
CA SER A 135 1.51 34.60 -3.97
C SER A 135 0.39 34.17 -4.92
N ASN A 136 0.49 34.54 -6.21
CA ASN A 136 -0.50 34.12 -7.22
C ASN A 136 -0.46 32.60 -7.48
N ALA A 137 0.73 32.02 -7.56
CA ALA A 137 0.90 30.56 -7.70
C ALA A 137 0.32 29.82 -6.49
N GLN A 138 0.59 30.30 -5.27
CA GLN A 138 0.01 29.74 -4.04
C GLN A 138 -1.52 29.80 -4.03
N LEU A 139 -2.12 30.95 -4.41
CA LEU A 139 -3.56 31.10 -4.52
C LEU A 139 -4.20 30.16 -5.56
N ALA A 140 -3.48 29.84 -6.64
CA ALA A 140 -3.94 28.86 -7.62
C ALA A 140 -3.95 27.46 -7.03
N VAL A 141 -2.90 27.06 -6.33
CA VAL A 141 -2.82 25.77 -5.59
C VAL A 141 -3.94 25.66 -4.56
N ASP A 142 -4.14 26.68 -3.74
CA ASP A 142 -5.18 26.68 -2.70
C ASP A 142 -6.60 26.53 -3.26
N ARG A 143 -6.88 27.13 -4.43
CA ARG A 143 -8.18 26.98 -5.13
C ARG A 143 -8.39 25.55 -5.62
N LEU A 144 -7.37 24.96 -6.23
CA LEU A 144 -7.44 23.59 -6.74
C LEU A 144 -7.61 22.58 -5.59
N ILE A 145 -6.93 22.79 -4.47
CA ILE A 145 -7.11 21.99 -3.26
C ILE A 145 -8.55 22.09 -2.77
N ALA A 146 -9.09 23.31 -2.62
CA ALA A 146 -10.45 23.52 -2.13
C ALA A 146 -11.50 22.89 -3.05
N GLU A 147 -11.32 22.96 -4.39
CA GLU A 147 -12.21 22.32 -5.37
C GLU A 147 -12.12 20.79 -5.27
N ARG A 148 -10.93 20.22 -5.22
CA ARG A 148 -10.69 18.79 -5.06
C ARG A 148 -11.35 18.25 -3.79
N ASP A 149 -11.12 18.92 -2.67
CA ASP A 149 -11.64 18.49 -1.36
C ASP A 149 -13.16 18.58 -1.30
N GLY A 150 -13.75 19.53 -2.03
CA GLY A 150 -15.21 19.64 -2.17
C GLY A 150 -15.84 18.49 -2.97
N LEU A 151 -15.10 17.81 -3.83
CA LEU A 151 -15.57 16.65 -4.60
C LEU A 151 -15.24 15.31 -3.91
N ARG A 152 -14.20 15.26 -3.09
CA ARG A 152 -13.57 14.05 -2.55
C ARG A 152 -14.57 13.10 -1.92
N ASP A 153 -15.36 13.54 -0.96
CA ASP A 153 -16.29 12.67 -0.23
C ASP A 153 -17.30 11.97 -1.14
N GLY A 154 -17.81 12.70 -2.16
CA GLY A 154 -18.75 12.13 -3.14
C GLY A 154 -18.09 11.16 -4.12
N VAL A 155 -16.83 11.41 -4.48
CA VAL A 155 -16.03 10.51 -5.32
C VAL A 155 -15.69 9.24 -4.54
N GLU A 156 -15.24 9.36 -3.30
CA GLU A 156 -14.96 8.20 -2.43
C GLU A 156 -16.20 7.32 -2.29
N GLU A 157 -17.38 7.88 -1.96
CA GLU A 157 -18.63 7.10 -1.83
C GLU A 157 -18.99 6.36 -3.13
N PHE A 158 -18.79 6.99 -4.28
CA PHE A 158 -19.04 6.37 -5.58
C PHE A 158 -18.09 5.19 -5.85
N LEU A 159 -16.79 5.38 -5.62
CA LEU A 159 -15.78 4.35 -5.83
C LEU A 159 -15.91 3.22 -4.81
N GLU A 160 -16.19 3.51 -3.55
CA GLU A 160 -16.44 2.52 -2.51
C GLU A 160 -17.60 1.58 -2.89
N GLN A 161 -18.68 2.14 -3.44
CA GLN A 161 -19.80 1.33 -3.91
C GLN A 161 -19.40 0.43 -5.06
N ALA A 162 -18.66 0.95 -6.05
CA ALA A 162 -18.22 0.20 -7.21
C ALA A 162 -17.25 -0.95 -6.82
N VAL A 163 -16.28 -0.66 -5.95
CA VAL A 163 -15.36 -1.68 -5.40
C VAL A 163 -16.12 -2.73 -4.60
N ALA A 164 -17.10 -2.33 -3.76
CA ALA A 164 -17.92 -3.29 -3.00
C ALA A 164 -18.74 -4.22 -3.92
N ASP A 165 -19.23 -3.71 -5.06
CA ASP A 165 -19.97 -4.50 -6.04
C ASP A 165 -19.05 -5.51 -6.74
N ALA A 166 -17.84 -5.11 -7.10
CA ALA A 166 -16.83 -6.00 -7.69
C ALA A 166 -16.36 -7.08 -6.69
N ILE A 167 -16.14 -6.73 -5.42
CA ILE A 167 -15.80 -7.70 -4.36
C ILE A 167 -16.91 -8.75 -4.18
N ARG A 168 -18.18 -8.34 -4.23
CA ARG A 168 -19.29 -9.31 -4.22
C ARG A 168 -19.21 -10.28 -5.40
N SER A 169 -18.88 -9.78 -6.58
CA SER A 169 -18.73 -10.58 -7.79
C SER A 169 -17.50 -11.49 -7.76
N ALA A 170 -16.47 -11.14 -6.99
CA ALA A 170 -15.28 -11.96 -6.79
C ALA A 170 -15.52 -13.14 -5.81
N GLU A 171 -16.72 -13.26 -5.23
CA GLU A 171 -17.12 -14.36 -4.34
C GLU A 171 -16.30 -14.45 -3.05
N VAL A 172 -15.74 -13.36 -2.56
CA VAL A 172 -15.19 -13.30 -1.20
C VAL A 172 -16.34 -13.50 -0.19
N ASP A 173 -16.09 -14.18 0.91
CA ASP A 173 -17.12 -14.46 1.91
C ASP A 173 -17.85 -13.20 2.38
N LEU A 174 -19.16 -13.26 2.28
CA LEU A 174 -20.06 -12.19 2.69
C LEU A 174 -20.73 -12.54 4.04
N VAL A 175 -21.01 -11.53 4.83
CA VAL A 175 -21.90 -11.68 6.00
C VAL A 175 -23.33 -11.43 5.53
N GLY A 176 -24.01 -12.49 5.10
CA GLY A 176 -25.30 -12.39 4.42
C GLY A 176 -25.12 -11.80 3.01
N SER A 177 -25.70 -10.62 2.74
CA SER A 177 -25.53 -9.87 1.49
C SER A 177 -24.52 -8.73 1.57
N PHE A 178 -23.84 -8.56 2.72
CA PHE A 178 -22.94 -7.44 2.97
C PHE A 178 -21.48 -7.85 2.82
N VAL A 179 -20.71 -6.99 2.16
CA VAL A 179 -19.24 -7.03 2.16
C VAL A 179 -18.77 -6.64 3.56
N TRP A 180 -17.93 -7.49 4.18
CA TRP A 180 -17.38 -7.23 5.50
C TRP A 180 -15.86 -7.44 5.51
N PRO A 181 -15.06 -6.48 6.01
CA PRO A 181 -15.48 -5.13 6.44
C PRO A 181 -16.11 -4.33 5.29
N PRO A 182 -16.92 -3.30 5.58
CA PRO A 182 -17.41 -2.40 4.52
C PRO A 182 -16.23 -1.84 3.74
N VAL A 183 -16.42 -1.63 2.43
CA VAL A 183 -15.45 -0.87 1.65
C VAL A 183 -15.56 0.58 2.10
N ASP A 184 -14.49 1.09 2.65
CA ASP A 184 -14.38 2.43 3.19
C ASP A 184 -12.92 2.85 3.12
N PHE A 185 -12.59 3.92 2.38
CA PHE A 185 -11.23 4.43 2.24
C PHE A 185 -11.22 5.95 2.12
N ARG A 186 -10.08 6.55 2.38
CA ARG A 186 -9.83 7.97 2.21
C ARG A 186 -8.82 8.20 1.09
N ILE A 187 -9.15 9.09 0.14
CA ILE A 187 -8.17 9.52 -0.86
C ILE A 187 -7.42 10.73 -0.29
N ASP A 188 -6.25 10.46 0.28
CA ASP A 188 -5.40 11.47 0.92
C ASP A 188 -3.93 11.05 0.82
N SER A 189 -3.00 11.96 1.15
CA SER A 189 -1.58 11.64 1.19
C SER A 189 -1.30 10.69 2.37
N PRO A 190 -0.96 9.41 2.11
CA PRO A 190 -0.60 8.51 3.20
C PRO A 190 0.73 8.92 3.83
N PRO A 191 0.99 8.51 5.07
CA PRO A 191 2.29 8.73 5.68
C PRO A 191 3.39 8.12 4.84
N LYS A 192 4.58 8.73 4.89
CA LYS A 192 5.78 8.07 4.39
C LYS A 192 6.23 7.00 5.38
N LEU A 193 7.03 6.06 4.92
CA LEU A 193 7.55 4.97 5.72
C LEU A 193 9.07 5.04 5.79
N LEU A 194 9.60 5.24 6.99
CA LEU A 194 11.01 5.05 7.28
C LEU A 194 11.23 3.56 7.51
N VAL A 195 11.98 2.94 6.61
CA VAL A 195 12.37 1.53 6.68
C VAL A 195 13.83 1.44 7.08
N THR A 196 14.16 0.52 7.98
CA THR A 196 15.53 0.25 8.39
C THR A 196 15.96 -1.16 8.08
N SER A 197 17.27 -1.33 7.87
CA SER A 197 17.93 -2.60 7.64
C SER A 197 19.34 -2.56 8.27
N PRO A 198 19.86 -3.67 8.81
CA PRO A 198 21.28 -3.76 9.10
C PRO A 198 22.11 -3.47 7.84
N ARG A 199 23.33 -2.97 8.00
CA ARG A 199 24.20 -2.70 6.86
C ARG A 199 24.89 -3.94 6.28
N ASP A 200 25.02 -5.00 7.09
CA ASP A 200 25.70 -6.25 6.74
C ASP A 200 24.80 -7.30 6.07
N VAL A 201 23.48 -7.04 6.04
CA VAL A 201 22.49 -7.94 5.42
C VAL A 201 21.26 -7.17 4.98
N ILE A 202 20.66 -7.57 3.86
CA ILE A 202 19.38 -6.99 3.42
C ILE A 202 18.24 -7.68 4.15
N ARG A 203 17.76 -7.04 5.21
CA ARG A 203 16.63 -7.51 6.02
C ARG A 203 15.84 -6.33 6.55
N ARG A 204 14.53 -6.36 6.38
CA ARG A 204 13.64 -5.37 6.98
C ARG A 204 13.61 -5.55 8.50
N ASP A 205 14.01 -4.50 9.24
CA ASP A 205 14.17 -4.56 10.68
C ASP A 205 13.07 -3.77 11.39
N GLU A 206 12.92 -2.49 11.10
CA GLU A 206 11.94 -1.62 11.73
C GLU A 206 11.26 -0.70 10.71
N ASP A 207 10.00 -0.39 10.98
CA ASP A 207 9.17 0.51 10.19
C ASP A 207 8.63 1.63 11.09
N VAL A 208 8.82 2.90 10.67
CA VAL A 208 8.28 4.07 11.37
C VAL A 208 7.48 4.93 10.40
N LEU A 209 6.25 5.28 10.79
CA LEU A 209 5.41 6.18 10.00
C LEU A 209 5.86 7.62 10.18
N ILE A 210 6.09 8.30 9.05
CA ILE A 210 6.62 9.66 8.96
C ILE A 210 5.58 10.57 8.32
N ASP A 211 5.56 11.84 8.71
CA ASP A 211 4.71 12.87 8.14
C ASP A 211 4.79 12.88 6.60
N PRO A 212 3.66 12.84 5.87
CA PRO A 212 3.64 12.89 4.42
C PRO A 212 4.29 14.17 3.84
N GLU A 213 4.24 15.29 4.57
CA GLU A 213 4.74 16.58 4.14
C GLU A 213 6.21 16.86 4.53
N ILE A 214 6.91 15.86 5.10
CA ILE A 214 8.34 16.00 5.46
C ILE A 214 9.19 16.42 4.26
N SER A 215 10.09 17.37 4.45
CA SER A 215 11.02 17.85 3.43
C SER A 215 12.08 16.80 3.06
N ILE A 216 12.64 16.92 1.85
CA ILE A 216 13.75 16.05 1.41
C ILE A 216 14.98 16.24 2.32
N ASP A 217 15.27 17.46 2.73
CA ASP A 217 16.40 17.77 3.61
C ASP A 217 16.26 17.09 4.97
N ASP A 218 15.06 17.07 5.55
CA ASP A 218 14.81 16.38 6.83
C ASP A 218 14.84 14.85 6.65
N ILE A 219 14.39 14.32 5.51
CA ILE A 219 14.53 12.90 5.17
C ILE A 219 16.02 12.52 5.15
N GLU A 220 16.84 13.26 4.41
CA GLU A 220 18.28 13.00 4.31
C GLU A 220 18.96 13.09 5.66
N LYS A 221 18.58 14.07 6.50
CA LYS A 221 19.10 14.21 7.84
C LYS A 221 18.79 13.01 8.72
N ILE A 222 17.54 12.52 8.72
CA ILE A 222 17.12 11.32 9.47
C ILE A 222 17.95 10.10 9.02
N GLU A 223 18.03 9.87 7.71
CA GLU A 223 18.74 8.72 7.14
C GLU A 223 20.25 8.74 7.43
N ASN A 224 20.87 9.91 7.34
CA ASN A 224 22.29 10.09 7.64
C ASN A 224 22.58 9.94 9.14
N GLU A 225 21.73 10.50 10.00
CA GLU A 225 21.88 10.35 11.45
C GLU A 225 21.76 8.88 11.89
N LEU A 226 20.86 8.11 11.31
CA LEU A 226 20.74 6.66 11.56
C LEU A 226 21.96 5.88 11.10
N ALA A 227 22.55 6.26 9.96
CA ALA A 227 23.78 5.63 9.46
C ALA A 227 24.98 5.94 10.39
N GLU A 228 25.11 7.18 10.85
CA GLU A 228 26.25 7.63 11.65
C GLU A 228 26.17 7.17 13.12
N VAL A 229 24.98 7.30 13.74
CA VAL A 229 24.82 7.06 15.19
C VAL A 229 24.52 5.59 15.49
N ALA A 230 23.71 4.93 14.66
CA ALA A 230 23.23 3.58 14.90
C ALA A 230 23.87 2.52 13.98
N ASN A 231 24.65 2.92 12.98
CA ASN A 231 25.21 2.04 11.93
C ASN A 231 24.11 1.21 11.24
N ILE A 232 23.00 1.84 10.89
CA ILE A 232 21.82 1.24 10.29
C ILE A 232 21.61 1.86 8.90
N SER A 233 21.33 1.04 7.90
CA SER A 233 20.86 1.47 6.59
C SER A 233 19.39 1.89 6.72
N ALA A 234 19.04 3.06 6.22
CA ALA A 234 17.71 3.63 6.34
C ALA A 234 17.26 4.31 5.02
N VAL A 235 15.98 4.22 4.72
CA VAL A 235 15.36 4.92 3.61
C VAL A 235 13.93 5.32 3.95
N VAL A 236 13.53 6.54 3.60
CA VAL A 236 12.15 7.00 3.69
C VAL A 236 11.50 6.87 2.32
N LEU A 237 10.43 6.09 2.27
CA LEU A 237 9.70 5.75 1.04
C LEU A 237 8.25 6.25 1.12
N GLN A 238 7.66 6.49 -0.04
CA GLN A 238 6.23 6.73 -0.16
C GLN A 238 5.50 5.39 -0.03
N THR A 239 4.45 5.33 0.79
CA THR A 239 3.55 4.17 0.82
C THR A 239 2.46 4.30 -0.24
N GLY A 240 1.95 3.17 -0.74
CA GLY A 240 0.81 3.14 -1.68
C GLY A 240 -0.52 3.46 -0.99
N GLY A 241 -0.61 3.12 0.28
CA GLY A 241 -1.82 3.24 1.08
C GLY A 241 -1.56 2.93 2.56
N LEU A 242 -2.63 2.79 3.32
CA LEU A 242 -2.59 2.43 4.74
C LEU A 242 -3.84 1.61 5.09
N ALA A 243 -3.64 0.39 5.56
CA ALA A 243 -4.73 -0.58 5.78
C ALA A 243 -5.49 -0.43 7.11
N SER A 244 -5.00 0.33 8.07
CA SER A 244 -5.64 0.49 9.39
C SER A 244 -7.00 1.20 9.29
N TYR A 245 -7.06 2.32 8.61
CA TYR A 245 -8.19 2.88 7.90
C TYR A 245 -7.69 3.08 6.47
N PRO A 246 -8.25 2.35 5.47
CA PRO A 246 -7.67 2.38 4.13
C PRO A 246 -7.49 3.80 3.61
N ASN A 247 -6.25 4.15 3.30
CA ASN A 247 -5.86 5.43 2.75
C ASN A 247 -5.18 5.20 1.40
N VAL A 248 -5.64 5.88 0.38
CA VAL A 248 -5.21 5.72 -1.01
C VAL A 248 -4.61 7.01 -1.52
N ILE A 249 -3.47 6.93 -2.20
CA ILE A 249 -2.80 8.11 -2.75
C ILE A 249 -3.68 8.78 -3.80
N PRO A 250 -3.88 10.11 -3.75
CA PRO A 250 -4.50 10.85 -4.83
C PRO A 250 -3.68 10.70 -6.12
N THR A 251 -4.28 10.09 -7.13
CA THR A 251 -3.67 9.91 -8.45
C THR A 251 -4.66 10.24 -9.56
N ALA A 252 -4.15 10.73 -10.70
CA ALA A 252 -4.93 10.88 -11.92
C ALA A 252 -5.12 9.53 -12.65
N ASP A 253 -4.37 8.50 -12.26
CA ASP A 253 -4.51 7.15 -12.74
C ASP A 253 -5.62 6.43 -11.97
N LEU A 254 -6.81 6.35 -12.57
CA LEU A 254 -7.98 5.73 -11.97
C LEU A 254 -7.78 4.22 -11.76
N GLU A 255 -7.11 3.53 -12.70
CA GLU A 255 -6.83 2.10 -12.57
C GLU A 255 -5.97 1.83 -11.34
N ARG A 256 -4.90 2.60 -11.17
CA ARG A 256 -4.02 2.50 -9.99
C ARG A 256 -4.74 2.83 -8.68
N LEU A 257 -5.63 3.81 -8.70
CA LEU A 257 -6.42 4.17 -7.51
C LEU A 257 -7.33 3.04 -7.06
N LEU A 258 -7.99 2.37 -8.02
CA LEU A 258 -8.90 1.25 -7.76
C LEU A 258 -8.15 -0.01 -7.31
N ASP A 259 -6.99 -0.30 -7.91
CA ASP A 259 -6.08 -1.36 -7.50
C ASP A 259 -5.69 -1.20 -6.03
N VAL A 260 -5.15 -0.04 -5.66
CA VAL A 260 -4.75 0.24 -4.27
C VAL A 260 -5.94 0.20 -3.30
N ALA A 261 -7.11 0.71 -3.69
CA ALA A 261 -8.30 0.67 -2.83
C ALA A 261 -8.74 -0.77 -2.52
N ALA A 262 -8.70 -1.67 -3.51
CA ALA A 262 -9.05 -3.08 -3.33
C ALA A 262 -7.96 -3.84 -2.56
N HIS A 263 -6.67 -3.55 -2.81
CA HIS A 263 -5.52 -4.07 -2.09
C HIS A 263 -5.62 -3.79 -0.58
N GLU A 264 -5.78 -2.52 -0.20
CA GLU A 264 -5.90 -2.10 1.20
C GLU A 264 -7.16 -2.67 1.88
N TRP A 265 -8.27 -2.80 1.13
CA TRP A 265 -9.46 -3.45 1.65
C TRP A 265 -9.19 -4.93 1.97
N LEU A 266 -8.41 -5.64 1.15
CA LEU A 266 -8.09 -7.04 1.43
C LEU A 266 -7.28 -7.19 2.72
N HIS A 267 -6.31 -6.32 2.98
CA HIS A 267 -5.61 -6.30 4.26
C HIS A 267 -6.58 -6.12 5.43
N ALA A 268 -7.50 -5.16 5.34
CA ALA A 268 -8.53 -4.95 6.36
C ALA A 268 -9.43 -6.19 6.57
N TYR A 269 -9.77 -6.91 5.51
CA TYR A 269 -10.50 -8.18 5.57
C TYR A 269 -9.68 -9.28 6.25
N LEU A 270 -8.42 -9.42 5.87
CA LEU A 270 -7.54 -10.49 6.35
C LEU A 270 -7.18 -10.36 7.83
N VAL A 271 -7.22 -9.17 8.44
CA VAL A 271 -7.00 -8.97 9.89
C VAL A 271 -7.90 -9.86 10.74
N PHE A 272 -9.12 -10.16 10.28
CA PHE A 272 -10.06 -11.06 10.97
C PHE A 272 -9.74 -12.56 10.81
N ASN A 273 -8.71 -12.89 10.03
CA ASN A 273 -8.32 -14.25 9.68
C ASN A 273 -6.91 -14.59 10.20
N PRO A 274 -6.56 -15.88 10.40
CA PRO A 274 -5.22 -16.28 10.82
C PRO A 274 -4.11 -15.68 9.93
N PHE A 275 -4.30 -15.72 8.61
CA PHE A 275 -3.33 -15.26 7.63
C PHE A 275 -2.98 -13.76 7.77
N GLY A 276 -3.99 -12.90 7.95
CA GLY A 276 -3.74 -11.49 8.18
C GLY A 276 -3.12 -11.18 9.54
N ARG A 277 -3.42 -11.99 10.57
CA ARG A 277 -2.77 -11.82 11.87
C ARG A 277 -1.30 -12.21 11.84
N ALA A 278 -0.95 -13.24 11.06
CA ALA A 278 0.43 -13.68 10.86
C ALA A 278 1.29 -12.68 10.06
N TYR A 279 0.68 -11.68 9.41
CA TYR A 279 1.39 -10.60 8.73
C TYR A 279 2.45 -9.93 9.63
N PHE A 280 2.14 -9.78 10.91
CA PHE A 280 3.02 -9.10 11.88
C PHE A 280 4.19 -9.97 12.35
N ASP A 281 4.18 -11.26 12.05
CA ASP A 281 5.30 -12.16 12.31
C ASP A 281 6.46 -11.91 11.31
N GLY A 282 6.19 -11.19 10.21
CA GLY A 282 7.18 -10.82 9.19
C GLY A 282 7.57 -11.99 8.27
N GLY A 283 8.71 -11.84 7.57
CA GLY A 283 9.24 -12.87 6.67
C GLY A 283 8.28 -13.27 5.54
N ASP A 284 8.34 -14.52 5.11
CA ASP A 284 7.60 -15.04 3.96
C ASP A 284 6.08 -14.90 4.08
N ILE A 285 5.53 -14.97 5.29
CA ILE A 285 4.09 -14.82 5.49
C ILE A 285 3.60 -13.40 5.17
N ARG A 286 4.43 -12.39 5.42
CA ARG A 286 4.16 -11.00 5.02
C ARG A 286 4.23 -10.87 3.50
N VAL A 287 5.27 -11.44 2.87
CA VAL A 287 5.43 -11.44 1.41
C VAL A 287 4.22 -12.08 0.73
N MET A 288 3.75 -13.22 1.24
CA MET A 288 2.52 -13.87 0.74
C MET A 288 1.30 -12.97 0.86
N ASN A 289 1.17 -12.25 1.96
CA ASN A 289 0.02 -11.39 2.24
C ASN A 289 -0.02 -10.20 1.28
N GLU A 290 1.12 -9.53 1.09
CA GLU A 290 1.26 -8.44 0.13
C GLU A 290 1.00 -8.91 -1.31
N THR A 291 1.63 -10.02 -1.73
CA THR A 291 1.43 -10.55 -3.08
C THR A 291 -0.02 -10.99 -3.33
N LEU A 292 -0.69 -11.58 -2.34
CA LEU A 292 -2.12 -11.87 -2.47
C LEU A 292 -2.95 -10.59 -2.61
N ALA A 293 -2.59 -9.54 -1.86
CA ALA A 293 -3.27 -8.26 -1.93
C ALA A 293 -3.04 -7.56 -3.28
N ASP A 294 -1.84 -7.69 -3.87
CA ASP A 294 -1.55 -7.19 -5.22
C ASP A 294 -2.39 -7.92 -6.28
N ILE A 295 -2.41 -9.26 -6.29
CA ILE A 295 -3.24 -10.04 -7.23
C ILE A 295 -4.72 -9.67 -7.09
N PHE A 296 -5.21 -9.55 -5.86
CA PHE A 296 -6.60 -9.19 -5.60
C PHE A 296 -6.93 -7.76 -6.02
N GLY A 297 -6.05 -6.82 -5.70
CA GLY A 297 -6.16 -5.40 -6.06
C GLY A 297 -6.27 -5.22 -7.56
N GLN A 298 -5.33 -5.81 -8.30
CA GLN A 298 -5.31 -5.76 -9.77
C GLN A 298 -6.59 -6.32 -10.38
N GLU A 299 -7.03 -7.53 -9.98
CA GLU A 299 -8.24 -8.15 -10.58
C GLU A 299 -9.52 -7.37 -10.26
N VAL A 300 -9.69 -6.95 -9.02
CA VAL A 300 -10.87 -6.20 -8.58
C VAL A 300 -10.84 -4.79 -9.17
N GLY A 301 -9.67 -4.11 -9.11
CA GLY A 301 -9.47 -2.77 -9.66
C GLY A 301 -9.77 -2.69 -11.15
N LEU A 302 -9.21 -3.60 -11.95
CA LEU A 302 -9.47 -3.67 -13.41
C LEU A 302 -10.94 -3.96 -13.73
N ARG A 303 -11.62 -4.76 -12.90
CA ARG A 303 -13.06 -5.02 -13.07
C ARG A 303 -13.88 -3.75 -12.83
N VAL A 304 -13.58 -3.02 -11.74
CA VAL A 304 -14.23 -1.73 -11.44
C VAL A 304 -13.92 -0.70 -12.51
N TYR A 305 -12.67 -0.64 -12.97
CA TYR A 305 -12.26 0.25 -14.05
C TYR A 305 -13.08 0.01 -15.33
N SER A 306 -13.20 -1.26 -15.73
CA SER A 306 -14.03 -1.67 -16.87
C SER A 306 -15.51 -1.24 -16.71
N GLU A 307 -16.09 -1.41 -15.53
CA GLU A 307 -17.48 -1.03 -15.25
C GLU A 307 -17.69 0.51 -15.27
N ILE A 308 -16.73 1.28 -14.76
CA ILE A 308 -16.79 2.73 -14.73
C ILE A 308 -16.57 3.33 -16.13
N THR A 309 -15.53 2.87 -16.86
CA THR A 309 -15.15 3.44 -18.15
C THR A 309 -15.96 2.89 -19.32
N GLY A 310 -16.49 1.66 -19.19
CA GLY A 310 -17.11 0.92 -20.27
C GLY A 310 -16.10 0.24 -21.20
N GLU A 311 -14.81 0.28 -20.86
CA GLU A 311 -13.78 -0.46 -21.58
C GLU A 311 -13.89 -1.97 -21.30
N PRO A 312 -13.50 -2.84 -22.25
CA PRO A 312 -13.52 -4.28 -22.02
C PRO A 312 -12.62 -4.67 -20.84
N TYR A 313 -13.12 -5.55 -19.97
CA TYR A 313 -12.27 -6.12 -18.92
C TYR A 313 -11.12 -6.93 -19.54
N VAL A 314 -9.91 -6.61 -19.12
CA VAL A 314 -8.69 -7.36 -19.43
C VAL A 314 -8.16 -7.94 -18.13
N ALA A 315 -7.99 -9.25 -18.08
CA ALA A 315 -7.43 -9.88 -16.89
C ALA A 315 -5.98 -9.43 -16.67
N PRO A 316 -5.53 -9.28 -15.41
CA PRO A 316 -4.14 -8.92 -15.14
C PRO A 316 -3.19 -9.96 -15.72
N VAL A 317 -2.05 -9.48 -16.22
CA VAL A 317 -1.01 -10.34 -16.78
C VAL A 317 -0.09 -10.78 -15.66
N ARG A 318 0.21 -12.08 -15.60
CA ARG A 318 1.17 -12.62 -14.65
C ARG A 318 2.53 -11.93 -14.83
N PRO A 319 3.13 -11.35 -13.77
CA PRO A 319 4.42 -10.66 -13.85
C PRO A 319 5.56 -11.63 -14.28
N GLU A 320 6.56 -11.11 -15.00
CA GLU A 320 7.74 -11.90 -15.40
C GLU A 320 8.48 -12.50 -14.19
N THR A 321 8.52 -11.79 -13.07
CA THR A 321 9.09 -12.29 -11.81
C THR A 321 8.39 -13.56 -11.31
N ALA A 322 7.10 -13.70 -11.56
CA ALA A 322 6.33 -14.89 -11.27
C ALA A 322 6.45 -15.99 -12.35
N MET A 323 7.00 -15.67 -13.54
CA MET A 323 7.25 -16.61 -14.62
C MET A 323 8.65 -17.23 -14.59
N ARG A 324 9.59 -16.68 -13.84
CA ARG A 324 10.97 -17.18 -13.76
C ARG A 324 10.98 -18.60 -13.21
N ASN A 325 11.15 -19.56 -14.12
CA ASN A 325 11.42 -20.93 -13.77
C ASN A 325 12.92 -21.10 -13.46
N THR A 326 13.21 -22.06 -12.61
CA THR A 326 14.54 -22.58 -12.25
C THR A 326 15.40 -23.07 -13.42
N GLU A 327 14.99 -22.94 -14.66
CA GLU A 327 15.73 -23.42 -15.85
C GLU A 327 16.94 -22.57 -16.24
N SER A 328 17.23 -21.46 -15.56
CA SER A 328 18.43 -20.66 -15.86
C SER A 328 19.65 -21.09 -15.05
N LYS A 329 19.85 -22.39 -14.81
CA LYS A 329 21.10 -22.97 -14.30
C LYS A 329 21.84 -23.81 -15.34
N ASN A 330 21.82 -23.40 -16.61
CA ASN A 330 22.69 -24.03 -17.60
C ASN A 330 23.32 -22.95 -18.50
N PRO A 331 24.57 -22.53 -18.20
CA PRO A 331 25.27 -21.58 -19.04
C PRO A 331 25.76 -22.13 -20.38
N ASP A 332 25.59 -23.43 -20.66
CA ASP A 332 26.08 -24.11 -21.85
C ASP A 332 24.97 -24.81 -22.64
N GLY A 333 24.15 -24.04 -23.35
CA GLY A 333 23.25 -24.59 -24.36
C GLY A 333 23.26 -23.72 -25.63
N PRO A 334 23.47 -24.29 -26.83
CA PRO A 334 23.56 -23.50 -28.04
C PRO A 334 22.19 -23.07 -28.57
N ASP A 335 22.07 -21.78 -28.71
CA ASP A 335 21.54 -21.04 -29.86
C ASP A 335 20.23 -21.50 -30.52
N GLY A 336 19.35 -20.52 -30.69
CA GLY A 336 18.56 -20.41 -31.91
C GLY A 336 17.05 -20.50 -31.80
N SER A 337 16.37 -19.39 -31.65
CA SER A 337 15.42 -19.00 -32.71
C SER A 337 15.03 -17.54 -32.56
N ASP A 338 15.40 -16.78 -33.59
CA ASP A 338 14.91 -15.45 -33.92
C ASP A 338 13.39 -15.40 -33.96
N SER A 339 12.82 -14.42 -33.28
CA SER A 339 11.59 -13.78 -33.72
C SER A 339 11.83 -12.28 -33.64
N ASP A 340 12.25 -11.75 -34.80
CA ASP A 340 12.35 -10.33 -35.11
C ASP A 340 10.98 -9.67 -34.95
N GLU A 341 10.83 -8.78 -33.97
CA GLU A 341 10.01 -7.59 -34.11
C GLU A 341 10.90 -6.40 -33.77
N GLU A 342 11.22 -5.65 -34.84
CA GLU A 342 11.90 -4.35 -34.80
C GLU A 342 11.06 -3.35 -33.99
N THR A 343 11.49 -3.03 -32.76
CA THR A 343 11.21 -1.75 -32.12
C THR A 343 12.53 -1.15 -31.69
N GLY A 344 12.80 0.06 -32.17
CA GLY A 344 14.10 0.68 -32.10
C GLY A 344 14.47 1.22 -30.73
N ALA A 345 15.79 1.27 -30.52
CA ALA A 345 16.61 2.01 -29.57
C ALA A 345 16.44 1.63 -28.06
N ASP A 346 17.50 1.00 -27.53
CA ASP A 346 17.81 0.79 -26.11
C ASP A 346 16.61 0.37 -25.23
N ASP A 347 16.23 -0.87 -25.30
CA ASP A 347 15.27 -1.49 -24.40
C ASP A 347 15.97 -1.77 -23.04
N PHE A 348 16.01 -0.74 -22.18
CA PHE A 348 16.55 -0.87 -20.84
C PHE A 348 15.57 -1.67 -19.97
N ASP A 349 15.92 -2.92 -19.66
CA ASP A 349 15.15 -3.77 -18.77
C ASP A 349 15.40 -3.40 -17.30
N PHE A 350 14.55 -2.52 -16.77
CA PHE A 350 14.59 -2.07 -15.38
C PHE A 350 14.52 -3.24 -14.38
N ASN A 351 13.69 -4.23 -14.66
CA ASN A 351 13.47 -5.37 -13.77
C ASN A 351 14.74 -6.23 -13.65
N ARG A 352 15.31 -6.53 -14.80
CA ARG A 352 16.58 -7.26 -14.86
C ARG A 352 17.71 -6.48 -14.18
N PHE A 353 17.80 -5.19 -14.45
CA PHE A 353 18.80 -4.31 -13.85
C PHE A 353 18.73 -4.33 -12.32
N MET A 354 17.54 -4.20 -11.73
CA MET A 354 17.36 -4.20 -10.28
C MET A 354 17.64 -5.57 -9.67
N ALA A 355 17.25 -6.66 -10.34
CA ALA A 355 17.55 -8.01 -9.89
C ALA A 355 19.06 -8.30 -9.87
N GLU A 356 19.79 -7.91 -10.93
CA GLU A 356 21.26 -8.03 -10.99
C GLU A 356 21.94 -7.17 -9.91
N THR A 357 21.44 -5.95 -9.70
CA THR A 357 21.95 -5.06 -8.66
C THR A 357 21.79 -5.68 -7.28
N ARG A 358 20.63 -6.27 -7.00
CA ARG A 358 20.34 -6.94 -5.74
C ARG A 358 21.25 -8.16 -5.54
N ALA A 359 21.32 -9.05 -6.52
CA ALA A 359 22.12 -10.27 -6.43
C ALA A 359 23.61 -9.95 -6.14
N ARG A 360 24.18 -8.98 -6.87
CA ARG A 360 25.58 -8.59 -6.64
C ARG A 360 25.78 -7.91 -5.28
N THR A 361 24.80 -7.17 -4.79
CA THR A 361 24.86 -6.58 -3.44
C THR A 361 24.87 -7.67 -2.38
N ASP A 362 23.99 -8.67 -2.49
CA ASP A 362 23.97 -9.81 -1.55
C ASP A 362 25.32 -10.55 -1.51
N GLU A 363 25.94 -10.84 -2.68
CA GLU A 363 27.27 -11.45 -2.75
C GLU A 363 28.34 -10.63 -2.00
N LEU A 364 28.38 -9.30 -2.21
CA LEU A 364 29.35 -8.43 -1.53
C LEU A 364 29.13 -8.41 -0.01
N LEU A 365 27.88 -8.40 0.43
CA LEU A 365 27.56 -8.44 1.86
C LEU A 365 27.90 -9.78 2.49
N GLU A 366 27.71 -10.91 1.80
CA GLU A 366 28.14 -12.24 2.25
C GLU A 366 29.68 -12.35 2.40
N GLU A 367 30.43 -11.63 1.53
CA GLU A 367 31.88 -11.51 1.63
C GLU A 367 32.32 -10.54 2.75
N GLY A 368 31.40 -9.84 3.41
CA GLY A 368 31.68 -8.84 4.44
C GLY A 368 32.15 -7.48 3.91
N LEU A 369 31.96 -7.23 2.62
CA LEU A 369 32.41 -6.03 1.91
C LEU A 369 31.30 -4.95 1.89
N MET A 370 30.94 -4.43 3.06
CA MET A 370 29.82 -3.49 3.22
C MET A 370 30.03 -2.18 2.45
N ASP A 371 31.21 -1.58 2.54
CA ASP A 371 31.48 -0.30 1.90
C ASP A 371 31.51 -0.43 0.36
N GLU A 372 31.98 -1.58 -0.14
CA GLU A 372 31.96 -1.92 -1.56
C GLU A 372 30.53 -2.16 -2.04
N ALA A 373 29.67 -2.83 -1.25
CA ALA A 373 28.26 -3.04 -1.57
C ALA A 373 27.51 -1.72 -1.66
N GLU A 374 27.72 -0.80 -0.72
CA GLU A 374 27.11 0.53 -0.75
C GLU A 374 27.60 1.40 -1.92
N SER A 375 28.90 1.36 -2.19
CA SER A 375 29.47 2.05 -3.36
C SER A 375 28.93 1.48 -4.68
N TYR A 376 28.74 0.17 -4.75
CA TYR A 376 28.13 -0.50 -5.90
C TYR A 376 26.66 -0.06 -6.09
N MET A 377 25.85 -0.12 -5.04
CA MET A 377 24.45 0.33 -5.09
C MET A 377 24.33 1.78 -5.56
N GLU A 378 25.19 2.68 -5.08
CA GLU A 378 25.20 4.08 -5.53
C GLU A 378 25.61 4.21 -6.99
N SER A 379 26.60 3.45 -7.46
CA SER A 379 26.99 3.46 -8.88
C SER A 379 25.85 2.99 -9.79
N ARG A 380 25.10 1.98 -9.36
CA ARG A 380 23.91 1.49 -10.09
C ARG A 380 22.77 2.51 -10.08
N ARG A 381 22.57 3.23 -8.96
CA ARG A 381 21.59 4.32 -8.89
C ARG A 381 21.92 5.44 -9.90
N ILE A 382 23.19 5.79 -10.03
CA ILE A 382 23.65 6.78 -11.00
C ILE A 382 23.40 6.28 -12.44
N GLU A 383 23.70 5.02 -12.73
CA GLU A 383 23.43 4.40 -14.03
C GLU A 383 21.95 4.44 -14.40
N LEU A 384 21.04 4.24 -13.42
CA LEU A 384 19.59 4.37 -13.62
C LEU A 384 19.18 5.76 -14.11
N LEU A 385 19.83 6.82 -13.64
CA LEU A 385 19.56 8.19 -14.10
C LEU A 385 19.85 8.36 -15.59
N ASP A 386 20.91 7.72 -16.11
CA ASP A 386 21.27 7.76 -17.54
C ASP A 386 20.20 7.07 -18.39
N HIS A 387 19.45 6.12 -17.83
CA HIS A 387 18.31 5.44 -18.45
C HIS A 387 16.97 6.13 -18.17
N GLY A 388 16.96 7.31 -17.56
CA GLY A 388 15.75 8.11 -17.32
C GLY A 388 14.94 7.68 -16.09
N HIS A 389 15.47 6.77 -15.26
CA HIS A 389 14.81 6.33 -14.01
C HIS A 389 15.38 7.09 -12.81
N THR A 390 14.53 7.81 -12.09
CA THR A 390 14.92 8.58 -10.92
C THR A 390 14.56 7.83 -9.64
N ILE A 391 15.54 7.25 -8.97
CA ILE A 391 15.42 6.69 -7.63
C ILE A 391 16.30 7.50 -6.70
N ARG A 392 15.73 8.02 -5.61
CA ARG A 392 16.45 8.91 -4.69
C ARG A 392 17.63 8.20 -4.00
N LYS A 393 17.42 6.97 -3.54
CA LYS A 393 18.41 6.19 -2.79
C LYS A 393 18.22 4.69 -3.02
N ILE A 394 19.29 3.98 -3.29
CA ILE A 394 19.33 2.51 -3.32
C ILE A 394 20.32 2.05 -2.25
N ASN A 395 19.82 1.33 -1.24
CA ASN A 395 20.60 0.80 -0.14
C ASN A 395 19.97 -0.50 0.40
N GLN A 396 20.51 -1.07 1.47
CA GLN A 396 19.98 -2.30 2.07
C GLN A 396 18.51 -2.14 2.49
N ALA A 397 18.13 -1.00 3.08
CA ALA A 397 16.75 -0.73 3.49
C ALA A 397 15.79 -0.62 2.29
N TYR A 398 16.24 -0.04 1.17
CA TYR A 398 15.47 -0.01 -0.08
C TYR A 398 15.14 -1.42 -0.57
N PHE A 399 16.15 -2.27 -0.68
CA PHE A 399 15.93 -3.65 -1.10
C PHE A 399 15.13 -4.46 -0.08
N ALA A 400 15.33 -4.22 1.22
CA ALA A 400 14.57 -4.87 2.28
C ALA A 400 13.08 -4.54 2.21
N PHE A 401 12.71 -3.31 1.83
CA PHE A 401 11.34 -2.90 1.59
C PHE A 401 10.75 -3.62 0.36
N HIS A 402 11.43 -3.52 -0.78
CA HIS A 402 10.94 -4.11 -2.03
C HIS A 402 10.90 -5.64 -2.03
N ASN A 403 11.72 -6.30 -1.22
CA ASN A 403 11.65 -7.75 -1.03
C ASN A 403 10.37 -8.21 -0.29
N THR A 404 9.63 -7.28 0.32
CA THR A 404 8.33 -7.59 0.92
C THR A 404 7.26 -7.85 -0.14
N TYR A 405 7.47 -7.35 -1.35
CA TYR A 405 6.58 -7.55 -2.50
C TYR A 405 7.24 -8.56 -3.46
N ALA A 406 6.73 -9.79 -3.49
CA ALA A 406 7.33 -10.86 -4.30
C ALA A 406 7.26 -10.57 -5.81
N GLU A 407 6.35 -9.71 -6.25
CA GLU A 407 6.23 -9.24 -7.65
C GLU A 407 7.22 -8.12 -7.98
N SER A 408 7.92 -7.58 -6.98
CA SER A 408 8.94 -6.55 -7.21
C SER A 408 10.08 -7.09 -8.08
N PRO A 409 10.61 -6.30 -9.02
CA PRO A 409 11.75 -6.67 -9.86
C PRO A 409 12.98 -7.13 -9.09
N SER A 410 13.16 -6.61 -7.88
CA SER A 410 14.27 -6.93 -6.99
C SER A 410 13.99 -8.10 -6.04
N SER A 411 12.81 -8.72 -6.12
CA SER A 411 12.49 -9.87 -5.27
C SER A 411 13.18 -11.14 -5.76
N THR A 412 13.74 -11.88 -4.80
CA THR A 412 14.29 -13.22 -5.02
C THR A 412 13.36 -14.34 -4.53
N SER A 413 12.17 -13.96 -4.06
CA SER A 413 11.20 -14.88 -3.45
C SER A 413 10.40 -15.65 -4.52
N PRO A 414 10.23 -16.98 -4.40
CA PRO A 414 9.40 -17.77 -5.31
C PRO A 414 7.89 -17.62 -5.02
N ILE A 415 7.51 -16.83 -4.02
CA ILE A 415 6.13 -16.71 -3.51
C ILE A 415 5.18 -16.19 -4.60
N ALA A 416 5.62 -15.21 -5.41
CA ALA A 416 4.79 -14.70 -6.51
C ALA A 416 4.42 -15.83 -7.48
N ARG A 417 5.38 -16.65 -7.88
CA ARG A 417 5.13 -17.81 -8.75
C ARG A 417 4.14 -18.77 -8.12
N TYR A 418 4.32 -19.13 -6.86
CA TYR A 418 3.41 -20.05 -6.17
C TYR A 418 1.97 -19.52 -6.06
N LEU A 419 1.81 -18.24 -5.78
CA LEU A 419 0.50 -17.62 -5.67
C LEU A 419 -0.21 -17.53 -7.02
N TRP A 420 0.51 -17.23 -8.09
CA TRP A 420 -0.04 -17.24 -9.44
C TRP A 420 -0.36 -18.66 -9.91
N ASP A 421 0.47 -19.67 -9.59
CA ASP A 421 0.16 -21.07 -9.87
C ASP A 421 -1.11 -21.56 -9.15
N LEU A 422 -1.36 -21.08 -7.93
CA LEU A 422 -2.62 -21.32 -7.22
C LEU A 422 -3.78 -20.54 -7.83
N ARG A 423 -3.53 -19.28 -8.26
CA ARG A 423 -4.55 -18.44 -8.91
C ARG A 423 -5.07 -19.10 -10.20
N ASP A 424 -4.19 -19.71 -10.96
CA ASP A 424 -4.54 -20.42 -12.20
C ASP A 424 -5.38 -21.69 -11.96
N GLN A 425 -5.41 -22.22 -10.74
CA GLN A 425 -6.19 -23.40 -10.36
C GLN A 425 -7.60 -23.10 -9.83
N VAL A 426 -7.97 -21.83 -9.72
CA VAL A 426 -9.27 -21.40 -9.16
C VAL A 426 -10.02 -20.49 -10.13
N ASP A 427 -11.33 -20.48 -10.06
CA ASP A 427 -12.16 -19.70 -11.00
C ASP A 427 -12.16 -18.21 -10.68
N THR A 428 -12.10 -17.84 -9.40
CA THR A 428 -12.14 -16.45 -8.93
C THR A 428 -11.01 -16.13 -7.95
N VAL A 429 -10.60 -14.86 -7.92
CA VAL A 429 -9.62 -14.41 -6.92
C VAL A 429 -10.15 -14.54 -5.49
N GLY A 430 -11.46 -14.48 -5.29
CA GLY A 430 -12.08 -14.73 -3.99
C GLY A 430 -11.91 -16.18 -3.51
N GLU A 431 -11.85 -17.16 -4.42
CA GLU A 431 -11.50 -18.54 -4.06
C GLU A 431 -10.04 -18.66 -3.62
N LEU A 432 -9.11 -17.97 -4.27
CA LEU A 432 -7.72 -17.89 -3.83
C LEU A 432 -7.62 -17.31 -2.41
N VAL A 433 -8.33 -16.21 -2.14
CA VAL A 433 -8.40 -15.61 -0.79
C VAL A 433 -8.93 -16.63 0.23
N LYS A 434 -9.99 -17.39 -0.10
CA LYS A 434 -10.57 -18.41 0.79
C LYS A 434 -9.61 -19.56 1.11
N LEU A 435 -8.76 -19.95 0.14
CA LEU A 435 -7.72 -20.95 0.34
C LEU A 435 -6.67 -20.49 1.35
N LEU A 436 -6.20 -19.24 1.19
CA LEU A 436 -5.04 -18.72 1.93
C LEU A 436 -5.41 -18.14 3.31
N ARG A 437 -6.57 -17.53 3.48
CA ARG A 437 -6.95 -16.79 4.70
C ARG A 437 -6.86 -17.59 6.00
N ARG A 438 -6.89 -18.94 5.93
CA ARG A 438 -6.86 -19.83 7.09
C ARG A 438 -5.44 -20.23 7.49
N LEU A 439 -4.46 -19.99 6.63
CA LEU A 439 -3.06 -20.30 6.90
C LEU A 439 -2.53 -19.35 7.98
N GLY A 440 -1.72 -19.87 8.87
CA GLY A 440 -1.08 -19.09 9.93
C GLY A 440 0.45 -19.11 9.81
N THR A 441 1.00 -19.99 8.97
CA THR A 441 2.44 -20.17 8.82
C THR A 441 2.82 -20.49 7.37
N TYR A 442 4.05 -20.15 6.99
CA TYR A 442 4.60 -20.49 5.67
C TYR A 442 4.65 -22.01 5.44
N LYS A 443 4.89 -22.80 6.49
CA LYS A 443 4.86 -24.26 6.38
C LYS A 443 3.48 -24.83 6.00
N GLU A 444 2.41 -24.24 6.48
CA GLU A 444 1.05 -24.62 6.05
C GLU A 444 0.82 -24.28 4.58
N PHE A 445 1.42 -23.19 4.09
CA PHE A 445 1.39 -22.83 2.69
C PHE A 445 2.16 -23.86 1.82
N GLU A 446 3.36 -24.26 2.22
CA GLU A 446 4.12 -25.31 1.51
C GLU A 446 3.33 -26.62 1.42
N LEU A 447 2.63 -27.01 2.49
CA LEU A 447 1.77 -28.19 2.49
C LEU A 447 0.61 -28.03 1.48
N LEU A 448 -0.01 -26.86 1.42
CA LEU A 448 -1.06 -26.55 0.44
C LEU A 448 -0.51 -26.65 -1.00
N LEU A 449 0.67 -26.10 -1.27
CA LEU A 449 1.30 -26.18 -2.60
C LEU A 449 1.52 -27.63 -3.04
N VAL A 450 2.06 -28.47 -2.16
CA VAL A 450 2.26 -29.91 -2.40
C VAL A 450 0.91 -30.62 -2.64
N GLU A 451 -0.13 -30.34 -1.85
CA GLU A 451 -1.48 -30.87 -2.04
C GLU A 451 -2.05 -30.49 -3.40
N ARG A 452 -1.72 -29.30 -3.88
CA ARG A 452 -2.16 -28.76 -5.18
C ARG A 452 -1.25 -29.17 -6.36
N GLY A 453 -0.20 -29.96 -6.11
CA GLY A 453 0.73 -30.45 -7.13
C GLY A 453 1.68 -29.36 -7.65
N ILE A 454 1.92 -28.29 -6.88
CA ILE A 454 2.89 -27.25 -7.21
C ILE A 454 4.25 -27.67 -6.64
N GLU A 455 5.27 -27.70 -7.50
CA GLU A 455 6.62 -28.05 -7.11
C GLU A 455 7.29 -26.90 -6.32
N LEU A 456 7.85 -27.26 -5.15
CA LEU A 456 8.61 -26.32 -4.34
C LEU A 456 10.05 -26.22 -4.86
N GLU A 457 10.59 -25.02 -4.89
CA GLU A 457 12.01 -24.81 -5.12
C GLU A 457 12.80 -25.32 -3.92
N ILE A 458 13.83 -26.13 -4.18
CA ILE A 458 14.73 -26.58 -3.12
C ILE A 458 15.70 -25.43 -2.84
N THR A 459 15.43 -24.69 -1.77
CA THR A 459 16.41 -23.74 -1.22
C THR A 459 17.52 -24.58 -0.56
N GLU A 460 18.70 -24.66 -1.20
CA GLU A 460 19.91 -25.24 -0.58
C GLU A 460 20.47 -24.29 0.49
#